data_3083dd79c7ecf04e5f4ebf53b50aaf05
#
_entry.id   3083dd79c7ecf04e5f4ebf53b50aaf05
#
_cell.length_a   1.000
_cell.length_b   1.000
_cell.length_c   1.000
_cell.angle_alpha   90.00
_cell.angle_beta   90.00
_cell.angle_gamma   90.00
#
_symmetry.space_group_name_H-M   'P 1'
#
loop_
_entity.id
_entity.type
_entity.pdbx_description
1 polymer ?
#
loop_
_entity_poly.entity_id
_entity_poly.type
_entity_poly.pdbx_seq_one_letter_code
_entity_poly.pdbx_strand_id
1 'polypeptide(L)'
;MSIFRAMKAKIGIITTWFERGAAHVSKAIIDVIKDDFEVYIYARGGEVAANHPSAWTHEHLHWGTTLPYAMKTHVDLPDFKKWLKNTTPDVLLFNEQHSWEVILWLKENSRIPIGAYIDYYTDDSREHFALYDFLICNTRRHKMAFQDHPNAWYIPWGADLSLFSPKKKEVQKKALTFFHNAGMNPYRKGSDLVIQAFASMKEKDCKLIIHAQVGPDVLEATIRHMLDDERITWIQEEVPAPGLYHLGDVYVYPSRLDGIGLSLPEALACGLPAIVPNEGPMNEFVFDGLNGKWVDVARRWKREDGYFWPMNEVKVSALAEAMDEIALDKGQLSLWKDRGISFTQKHLNWHKNAAGLSALLQGVKSNAASAKALDACKNYQGALNPKLTLKMKLHRFLVKIGARKLKRMFTQA
;
A
#
# COMPACT_ATOMS: atom_id res chain seq x y z
N MET A 1 -20.97 8.21 41.21
CA MET A 1 -21.60 7.71 39.96
C MET A 1 -20.54 7.00 39.19
N SER A 2 -20.55 5.66 39.19
CA SER A 2 -19.65 4.83 38.38
C SER A 2 -20.07 4.99 36.91
N ILE A 3 -19.25 5.64 36.09
CA ILE A 3 -19.46 5.69 34.65
C ILE A 3 -19.16 4.27 34.15
N PHE A 4 -20.18 3.48 33.88
CA PHE A 4 -20.07 2.24 33.12
C PHE A 4 -19.52 2.64 31.73
N ARG A 5 -18.21 2.52 31.54
CA ARG A 5 -17.63 2.62 30.24
C ARG A 5 -18.15 1.42 29.45
N ALA A 6 -19.01 1.67 28.47
CA ALA A 6 -19.49 0.60 27.58
C ALA A 6 -18.27 -0.15 27.05
N MET A 7 -18.31 -1.48 27.10
CA MET A 7 -17.22 -2.29 26.54
C MET A 7 -17.09 -1.97 25.06
N LYS A 8 -15.87 -1.66 24.62
CA LYS A 8 -15.59 -1.43 23.20
C LYS A 8 -15.86 -2.71 22.42
N ALA A 9 -16.38 -2.57 21.22
CA ALA A 9 -16.44 -3.68 20.28
C ALA A 9 -15.01 -4.13 19.91
N LYS A 10 -14.84 -5.40 19.57
CA LYS A 10 -13.55 -6.00 19.24
C LYS A 10 -13.40 -6.16 17.74
N ILE A 11 -12.27 -5.69 17.20
CA ILE A 11 -11.93 -5.92 15.80
C ILE A 11 -10.65 -6.74 15.69
N GLY A 12 -10.69 -7.77 14.82
CA GLY A 12 -9.50 -8.50 14.41
C GLY A 12 -8.98 -8.01 13.08
N ILE A 13 -7.71 -7.59 13.02
CA ILE A 13 -7.05 -7.14 11.78
C ILE A 13 -6.01 -8.17 11.36
N ILE A 14 -6.21 -8.79 10.19
CA ILE A 14 -5.33 -9.80 9.61
C ILE A 14 -4.50 -9.12 8.53
N THR A 15 -3.20 -8.97 8.77
CA THR A 15 -2.34 -8.11 7.95
C THR A 15 -0.87 -8.55 7.94
N THR A 16 -0.09 -7.96 7.05
CA THR A 16 1.37 -7.83 7.16
C THR A 16 1.68 -6.86 8.32
N TRP A 17 2.70 -7.16 9.15
CA TRP A 17 3.04 -6.31 10.28
C TRP A 17 4.54 -6.04 10.37
N PHE A 18 5.11 -5.41 9.35
CA PHE A 18 6.49 -4.96 9.23
C PHE A 18 6.57 -3.86 8.16
N GLU A 19 7.74 -3.27 7.92
CA GLU A 19 7.93 -2.10 7.05
C GLU A 19 7.48 -2.37 5.59
N ARG A 20 6.19 -2.13 5.34
CA ARG A 20 5.52 -2.24 4.03
C ARG A 20 4.27 -1.38 3.96
N GLY A 21 3.89 -0.98 2.74
CA GLY A 21 2.69 -0.17 2.48
C GLY A 21 1.41 -0.73 3.14
N ALA A 22 1.16 -2.03 3.03
CA ALA A 22 0.01 -2.69 3.66
C ALA A 22 -0.03 -2.52 5.19
N ALA A 23 1.13 -2.61 5.84
CA ALA A 23 1.21 -2.44 7.28
C ALA A 23 0.96 -0.98 7.70
N HIS A 24 1.44 -0.01 6.92
CA HIS A 24 1.14 1.41 7.15
C HIS A 24 -0.35 1.71 6.98
N VAL A 25 -1.00 1.11 5.98
CA VAL A 25 -2.46 1.19 5.82
C VAL A 25 -3.17 0.63 7.04
N SER A 26 -2.77 -0.54 7.54
CA SER A 26 -3.35 -1.12 8.76
C SER A 26 -3.15 -0.23 9.97
N LYS A 27 -1.95 0.35 10.17
CA LYS A 27 -1.71 1.33 11.24
C LYS A 27 -2.61 2.56 11.12
N ALA A 28 -2.77 3.11 9.92
CA ALA A 28 -3.62 4.27 9.69
C ALA A 28 -5.11 3.95 9.96
N ILE A 29 -5.59 2.75 9.63
CA ILE A 29 -6.94 2.29 9.96
C ILE A 29 -7.08 2.16 11.49
N ILE A 30 -6.13 1.51 12.16
CA ILE A 30 -6.12 1.33 13.62
C ILE A 30 -6.19 2.68 14.32
N ASP A 31 -5.39 3.65 13.87
CA ASP A 31 -5.34 4.97 14.49
C ASP A 31 -6.69 5.69 14.49
N VAL A 32 -7.49 5.49 13.46
CA VAL A 32 -8.84 6.09 13.35
C VAL A 32 -9.88 5.37 14.22
N ILE A 33 -9.75 4.05 14.41
CA ILE A 33 -10.79 3.24 15.09
C ILE A 33 -10.45 2.90 16.55
N LYS A 34 -9.23 3.13 17.03
CA LYS A 34 -8.72 2.70 18.35
C LYS A 34 -9.52 3.22 19.55
N ASP A 35 -10.24 4.34 19.39
CA ASP A 35 -11.04 4.90 20.45
C ASP A 35 -12.40 4.19 20.59
N ASP A 36 -12.90 3.58 19.53
CA ASP A 36 -14.19 2.89 19.46
C ASP A 36 -14.06 1.37 19.53
N PHE A 37 -12.89 0.83 19.19
CA PHE A 37 -12.62 -0.60 19.16
C PHE A 37 -11.45 -1.02 20.05
N GLU A 38 -11.55 -2.22 20.60
CA GLU A 38 -10.42 -2.99 21.11
C GLU A 38 -9.83 -3.77 19.93
N VAL A 39 -8.58 -3.41 19.53
CA VAL A 39 -7.97 -3.91 18.29
C VAL A 39 -7.07 -5.10 18.58
N TYR A 40 -7.30 -6.21 17.89
CA TYR A 40 -6.47 -7.42 17.91
C TYR A 40 -5.81 -7.63 16.55
N ILE A 41 -4.50 -7.80 16.51
CA ILE A 41 -3.74 -7.96 15.27
C ILE A 41 -3.29 -9.41 15.13
N TYR A 42 -3.61 -10.01 14.00
CA TYR A 42 -3.02 -11.26 13.52
C TYR A 42 -2.01 -10.91 12.42
N ALA A 43 -0.72 -10.89 12.77
CA ALA A 43 0.38 -10.67 11.83
C ALA A 43 0.70 -11.97 11.09
N ARG A 44 0.50 -11.99 9.77
CA ARG A 44 0.67 -13.18 8.95
C ARG A 44 2.13 -13.66 8.94
N GLY A 45 2.35 -14.97 9.15
CA GLY A 45 3.66 -15.61 9.19
C GLY A 45 4.20 -16.13 7.85
N GLY A 46 3.44 -16.02 6.76
CA GLY A 46 3.80 -16.56 5.45
C GLY A 46 4.71 -15.67 4.60
N GLU A 47 5.12 -14.51 5.10
CA GLU A 47 5.95 -13.57 4.37
C GLU A 47 7.42 -13.66 4.80
N VAL A 48 8.36 -13.63 3.84
CA VAL A 48 9.81 -13.85 4.09
C VAL A 48 10.40 -12.88 5.11
N ALA A 49 9.89 -11.65 5.16
CA ALA A 49 10.35 -10.60 6.05
C ALA A 49 9.62 -10.57 7.40
N ALA A 50 8.79 -11.57 7.72
CA ALA A 50 8.09 -11.68 8.99
C ALA A 50 9.05 -12.12 10.12
N ASN A 51 10.09 -11.31 10.35
CA ASN A 51 11.13 -11.55 11.36
C ASN A 51 10.81 -10.95 12.73
N HIS A 52 9.53 -10.66 13.00
CA HIS A 52 9.08 -10.05 14.26
C HIS A 52 9.87 -8.76 14.60
N PRO A 53 9.87 -7.74 13.72
CA PRO A 53 10.69 -6.57 13.95
C PRO A 53 10.25 -5.84 15.22
N SER A 54 11.21 -5.50 16.08
CA SER A 54 10.95 -4.91 17.40
C SER A 54 10.25 -3.54 17.36
N ALA A 55 10.37 -2.83 16.23
CA ALA A 55 9.68 -1.54 16.01
C ALA A 55 8.17 -1.68 15.72
N TRP A 56 7.69 -2.90 15.41
CA TRP A 56 6.32 -3.17 15.04
C TRP A 56 5.58 -3.89 16.17
N THR A 57 5.29 -3.16 17.25
CA THR A 57 4.61 -3.65 18.44
C THR A 57 3.16 -3.21 18.48
N HIS A 58 2.32 -3.96 19.20
CA HIS A 58 0.96 -3.60 19.58
C HIS A 58 0.58 -4.42 20.82
N GLU A 59 -0.29 -3.88 21.69
CA GLU A 59 -0.70 -4.55 22.93
C GLU A 59 -1.29 -5.94 22.68
N HIS A 60 -2.15 -6.06 21.68
CA HIS A 60 -2.82 -7.31 21.30
C HIS A 60 -2.30 -7.87 19.97
N LEU A 61 -0.96 -7.95 19.82
CA LEU A 61 -0.32 -8.51 18.64
C LEU A 61 -0.10 -10.01 18.77
N HIS A 62 -0.58 -10.77 17.79
CA HIS A 62 -0.28 -12.18 17.60
C HIS A 62 0.50 -12.39 16.31
N TRP A 63 1.68 -12.98 16.40
CA TRP A 63 2.44 -13.41 15.23
C TRP A 63 1.97 -14.79 14.80
N GLY A 64 1.40 -14.89 13.61
CA GLY A 64 0.98 -16.15 13.01
C GLY A 64 2.16 -17.09 12.76
N THR A 65 1.88 -18.38 12.63
CA THR A 65 2.90 -19.41 12.39
C THR A 65 3.77 -19.06 11.19
N THR A 66 5.07 -18.88 11.42
CA THR A 66 6.05 -18.57 10.37
C THR A 66 6.35 -19.81 9.53
N LEU A 67 6.33 -19.66 8.21
CA LEU A 67 6.74 -20.70 7.26
C LEU A 67 8.22 -20.55 6.89
N PRO A 68 8.93 -21.65 6.62
CA PRO A 68 10.33 -21.62 6.19
C PRO A 68 10.51 -21.21 4.71
N TYR A 69 9.42 -20.88 4.02
CA TYR A 69 9.38 -20.45 2.63
C TYR A 69 8.31 -19.37 2.47
N ALA A 70 8.52 -18.50 1.47
CA ALA A 70 7.56 -17.45 1.17
C ALA A 70 6.23 -18.02 0.66
N MET A 71 5.16 -17.69 1.33
CA MET A 71 3.79 -17.96 0.90
C MET A 71 2.94 -16.73 1.24
N LYS A 72 2.93 -15.77 0.32
CA LYS A 72 2.28 -14.47 0.52
C LYS A 72 0.86 -14.64 1.05
N THR A 73 0.52 -13.83 2.04
CA THR A 73 -0.79 -13.76 2.69
C THR A 73 -1.30 -15.08 3.30
N HIS A 74 -0.41 -16.06 3.48
CA HIS A 74 -0.79 -17.32 4.13
C HIS A 74 -1.16 -17.09 5.61
N VAL A 75 -2.28 -17.70 5.99
CA VAL A 75 -2.74 -17.79 7.39
C VAL A 75 -2.77 -19.27 7.77
N ASP A 76 -2.01 -19.65 8.80
CA ASP A 76 -2.08 -21.02 9.34
C ASP A 76 -3.42 -21.21 10.04
N LEU A 77 -4.28 -22.02 9.45
CA LEU A 77 -5.67 -22.14 9.90
C LEU A 77 -5.81 -22.71 11.33
N PRO A 78 -5.03 -23.71 11.78
CA PRO A 78 -5.05 -24.15 13.18
C PRO A 78 -4.68 -23.05 14.18
N ASP A 79 -3.62 -22.29 13.90
CA ASP A 79 -3.18 -21.18 14.72
C ASP A 79 -4.20 -20.04 14.72
N PHE A 80 -4.73 -19.69 13.55
CA PHE A 80 -5.77 -18.67 13.41
C PHE A 80 -7.06 -19.03 14.20
N LYS A 81 -7.50 -20.29 14.17
CA LYS A 81 -8.65 -20.77 14.95
C LYS A 81 -8.44 -20.59 16.44
N LYS A 82 -7.23 -20.86 16.92
CA LYS A 82 -6.87 -20.65 18.33
C LYS A 82 -6.89 -19.17 18.71
N TRP A 83 -6.30 -18.32 17.85
CA TRP A 83 -6.33 -16.87 18.03
C TRP A 83 -7.77 -16.33 18.04
N LEU A 84 -8.60 -16.74 17.09
CA LEU A 84 -10.00 -16.34 16.98
C LEU A 84 -10.82 -16.71 18.23
N LYS A 85 -10.61 -17.92 18.75
CA LYS A 85 -11.26 -18.39 20.00
C LYS A 85 -10.83 -17.56 21.21
N ASN A 86 -9.58 -17.14 21.28
CA ASN A 86 -9.05 -16.40 22.42
C ASN A 86 -9.45 -14.92 22.40
N THR A 87 -9.58 -14.33 21.23
CA THR A 87 -9.85 -12.88 21.06
C THR A 87 -11.34 -12.56 20.93
N THR A 88 -12.12 -13.49 20.37
CA THR A 88 -13.58 -13.33 20.15
C THR A 88 -13.96 -11.99 19.51
N PRO A 89 -13.41 -11.64 18.33
CA PRO A 89 -13.70 -10.37 17.68
C PRO A 89 -15.14 -10.30 17.17
N ASP A 90 -15.73 -9.10 17.20
CA ASP A 90 -17.05 -8.82 16.66
C ASP A 90 -17.03 -8.63 15.14
N VAL A 91 -15.87 -8.23 14.58
CA VAL A 91 -15.64 -8.03 13.15
C VAL A 91 -14.20 -8.36 12.78
N LEU A 92 -13.97 -8.85 11.57
CA LEU A 92 -12.63 -9.12 11.01
C LEU A 92 -12.37 -8.25 9.78
N LEU A 93 -11.17 -7.68 9.71
CA LEU A 93 -10.68 -6.94 8.54
C LEU A 93 -9.41 -7.58 8.01
N PHE A 94 -9.44 -8.02 6.76
CA PHE A 94 -8.31 -8.58 6.04
C PHE A 94 -7.66 -7.52 5.15
N ASN A 95 -6.37 -7.31 5.30
CA ASN A 95 -5.60 -6.40 4.47
C ASN A 95 -4.76 -7.20 3.46
N GLU A 96 -4.94 -6.96 2.17
CA GLU A 96 -4.25 -7.64 1.06
C GLU A 96 -4.30 -9.18 1.18
N GLN A 97 -5.46 -9.76 1.38
CA GLN A 97 -5.58 -11.22 1.52
C GLN A 97 -5.77 -11.90 0.17
N HIS A 98 -4.84 -12.78 -0.21
CA HIS A 98 -4.87 -13.54 -1.46
C HIS A 98 -5.06 -15.03 -1.25
N SER A 99 -4.84 -15.55 -0.05
CA SER A 99 -5.10 -16.94 0.30
C SER A 99 -6.53 -17.09 0.78
N TRP A 100 -7.33 -17.83 0.03
CA TRP A 100 -8.79 -17.95 0.27
C TRP A 100 -9.17 -19.00 1.30
N GLU A 101 -8.25 -19.87 1.73
CA GLU A 101 -8.53 -20.97 2.67
C GLU A 101 -9.19 -20.47 3.98
N VAL A 102 -8.66 -19.38 4.56
CA VAL A 102 -9.18 -18.81 5.79
C VAL A 102 -10.56 -18.14 5.58
N ILE A 103 -10.77 -17.51 4.42
CA ILE A 103 -12.04 -16.84 4.08
C ILE A 103 -13.14 -17.88 3.90
N LEU A 104 -12.87 -18.95 3.13
CA LEU A 104 -13.79 -20.06 2.95
C LEU A 104 -14.16 -20.70 4.28
N TRP A 105 -13.17 -20.99 5.13
CA TRP A 105 -13.43 -21.57 6.44
C TRP A 105 -14.31 -20.66 7.31
N LEU A 106 -14.05 -19.35 7.34
CA LEU A 106 -14.86 -18.38 8.11
C LEU A 106 -16.31 -18.36 7.61
N LYS A 107 -16.53 -18.31 6.31
CA LYS A 107 -17.89 -18.31 5.74
C LYS A 107 -18.68 -19.58 6.00
N GLU A 108 -17.99 -20.72 6.15
CA GLU A 108 -18.62 -22.00 6.45
C GLU A 108 -18.88 -22.23 7.96
N ASN A 109 -18.01 -21.66 8.82
CA ASN A 109 -17.96 -22.02 10.23
C ASN A 109 -18.17 -20.86 11.22
N SER A 110 -18.35 -19.63 10.74
CA SER A 110 -18.46 -18.43 11.58
C SER A 110 -19.62 -17.53 11.13
N ARG A 111 -20.09 -16.70 12.06
CA ARG A 111 -21.03 -15.61 11.80
C ARG A 111 -20.42 -14.23 12.03
N ILE A 112 -19.13 -14.18 12.29
CA ILE A 112 -18.41 -12.92 12.43
C ILE A 112 -18.36 -12.24 11.07
N PRO A 113 -18.78 -10.97 10.93
CA PRO A 113 -18.63 -10.21 9.70
C PRO A 113 -17.16 -10.11 9.29
N ILE A 114 -16.87 -10.35 8.02
CA ILE A 114 -15.54 -10.27 7.47
C ILE A 114 -15.47 -9.24 6.35
N GLY A 115 -14.46 -8.38 6.38
CA GLY A 115 -14.22 -7.40 5.34
C GLY A 115 -12.82 -7.46 4.76
N ALA A 116 -12.66 -6.83 3.61
CA ALA A 116 -11.36 -6.69 2.97
C ALA A 116 -11.04 -5.23 2.69
N TYR A 117 -9.80 -4.85 2.99
CA TYR A 117 -9.17 -3.69 2.37
C TYR A 117 -8.69 -4.10 0.97
N ILE A 118 -9.10 -3.34 -0.05
CA ILE A 118 -8.85 -3.68 -1.46
C ILE A 118 -7.57 -3.03 -1.97
N ASP A 119 -6.62 -3.89 -2.36
CA ASP A 119 -5.40 -3.47 -3.04
C ASP A 119 -5.06 -4.39 -4.23
N TYR A 120 -5.01 -5.71 -4.01
CA TYR A 120 -4.59 -6.66 -5.03
C TYR A 120 -5.69 -7.68 -5.38
N TYR A 121 -5.97 -7.81 -6.67
CA TYR A 121 -6.90 -8.78 -7.26
C TYR A 121 -6.60 -8.98 -8.74
N THR A 122 -7.13 -10.06 -9.32
CA THR A 122 -7.05 -10.41 -10.74
C THR A 122 -8.46 -10.48 -11.32
N ASP A 123 -8.59 -10.56 -12.65
CA ASP A 123 -9.90 -10.73 -13.29
C ASP A 123 -10.67 -11.92 -12.72
N ASP A 124 -9.99 -13.06 -12.55
CA ASP A 124 -10.61 -14.32 -12.06
C ASP A 124 -10.85 -14.31 -10.55
N SER A 125 -10.06 -13.57 -9.76
CA SER A 125 -10.27 -13.52 -8.30
C SER A 125 -11.28 -12.46 -7.87
N ARG A 126 -11.62 -11.50 -8.72
CA ARG A 126 -12.48 -10.37 -8.38
C ARG A 126 -13.85 -10.80 -7.88
N GLU A 127 -14.48 -11.80 -8.51
CA GLU A 127 -15.79 -12.31 -8.08
C GLU A 127 -15.76 -12.97 -6.68
N HIS A 128 -14.61 -13.48 -6.23
CA HIS A 128 -14.48 -14.09 -4.91
C HIS A 128 -14.60 -13.08 -3.77
N PHE A 129 -14.40 -11.79 -4.06
CA PHE A 129 -14.60 -10.73 -3.06
C PHE A 129 -16.06 -10.58 -2.62
N ALA A 130 -17.02 -11.18 -3.34
CA ALA A 130 -18.41 -11.34 -2.88
C ALA A 130 -18.55 -12.21 -1.62
N LEU A 131 -17.49 -12.93 -1.21
CA LEU A 131 -17.46 -13.64 0.07
C LEU A 131 -17.28 -12.69 1.27
N TYR A 132 -16.75 -11.50 1.08
CA TYR A 132 -16.66 -10.51 2.14
C TYR A 132 -18.01 -9.82 2.38
N ASP A 133 -18.27 -9.44 3.62
CA ASP A 133 -19.48 -8.74 3.99
C ASP A 133 -19.39 -7.24 3.68
N PHE A 134 -18.15 -6.72 3.61
CA PHE A 134 -17.85 -5.35 3.20
C PHE A 134 -16.45 -5.24 2.57
N LEU A 135 -16.27 -4.19 1.76
CA LEU A 135 -15.00 -3.86 1.14
C LEU A 135 -14.65 -2.39 1.44
N ILE A 136 -13.37 -2.12 1.74
CA ILE A 136 -12.84 -0.76 1.87
C ILE A 136 -12.02 -0.46 0.61
N CYS A 137 -12.50 0.48 -0.20
CA CYS A 137 -11.87 0.96 -1.42
C CYS A 137 -11.31 2.36 -1.20
N ASN A 138 -10.00 2.53 -1.20
CA ASN A 138 -9.35 3.82 -0.95
C ASN A 138 -9.09 4.66 -2.22
N THR A 139 -9.39 4.13 -3.39
CA THR A 139 -9.32 4.83 -4.68
C THR A 139 -10.61 4.67 -5.45
N ARG A 140 -10.90 5.60 -6.35
CA ARG A 140 -12.09 5.52 -7.22
C ARG A 140 -12.03 4.31 -8.13
N ARG A 141 -10.86 4.00 -8.68
CA ARG A 141 -10.68 2.84 -9.56
C ARG A 141 -11.01 1.53 -8.84
N HIS A 142 -10.60 1.36 -7.57
CA HIS A 142 -10.97 0.17 -6.80
C HIS A 142 -12.47 0.14 -6.52
N LYS A 143 -13.08 1.29 -6.15
CA LYS A 143 -14.54 1.37 -6.00
C LYS A 143 -15.29 1.01 -7.27
N MET A 144 -14.81 1.44 -8.44
CA MET A 144 -15.40 1.10 -9.74
C MET A 144 -15.26 -0.40 -10.05
N ALA A 145 -14.11 -1.02 -9.75
CA ALA A 145 -13.91 -2.45 -9.95
C ALA A 145 -14.86 -3.33 -9.12
N PHE A 146 -15.34 -2.82 -7.99
CA PHE A 146 -16.25 -3.50 -7.07
C PHE A 146 -17.59 -2.78 -6.92
N GLN A 147 -18.03 -2.06 -7.94
CA GLN A 147 -19.30 -1.29 -7.89
C GLN A 147 -20.53 -2.17 -7.63
N ASP A 148 -20.50 -3.44 -8.06
CA ASP A 148 -21.60 -4.40 -7.88
C ASP A 148 -21.61 -5.05 -6.49
N HIS A 149 -20.60 -4.81 -5.65
CA HIS A 149 -20.59 -5.31 -4.29
C HIS A 149 -21.47 -4.41 -3.39
N PRO A 150 -22.47 -4.97 -2.67
CA PRO A 150 -23.48 -4.16 -1.96
C PRO A 150 -22.88 -3.25 -0.89
N ASN A 151 -21.77 -3.64 -0.28
CA ASN A 151 -21.09 -2.91 0.78
C ASN A 151 -19.64 -2.59 0.40
N ALA A 152 -19.38 -2.12 -0.80
CA ALA A 152 -18.07 -1.54 -1.14
C ALA A 152 -18.05 -0.08 -0.71
N TRP A 153 -17.33 0.23 0.35
CA TRP A 153 -17.23 1.59 0.88
C TRP A 153 -16.09 2.34 0.21
N TYR A 154 -16.39 3.53 -0.32
CA TYR A 154 -15.35 4.43 -0.81
C TYR A 154 -14.90 5.35 0.31
N ILE A 155 -13.70 5.10 0.81
CA ILE A 155 -13.03 5.93 1.83
C ILE A 155 -11.75 6.46 1.17
N PRO A 156 -11.77 7.69 0.62
CA PRO A 156 -10.63 8.24 -0.10
C PRO A 156 -9.38 8.24 0.77
N TRP A 157 -8.29 7.70 0.24
CA TRP A 157 -7.02 7.75 0.95
C TRP A 157 -6.54 9.19 1.12
N GLY A 158 -5.79 9.43 2.17
CA GLY A 158 -5.19 10.72 2.47
C GLY A 158 -3.93 10.58 3.30
N ALA A 159 -3.28 11.70 3.59
CA ALA A 159 -2.16 11.77 4.50
C ALA A 159 -2.62 12.07 5.93
N ASP A 160 -1.81 11.66 6.91
CA ASP A 160 -1.91 12.16 8.27
C ASP A 160 -1.30 13.57 8.32
N LEU A 161 -2.15 14.58 8.39
CA LEU A 161 -1.71 15.99 8.36
C LEU A 161 -1.04 16.45 9.66
N SER A 162 -1.10 15.67 10.74
CA SER A 162 -0.32 15.94 11.95
C SER A 162 1.15 15.58 11.75
N LEU A 163 1.43 14.62 10.89
CA LEU A 163 2.75 14.11 10.58
C LEU A 163 3.33 14.75 9.32
N PHE A 164 2.52 14.84 8.25
CA PHE A 164 2.90 15.40 6.95
C PHE A 164 2.43 16.85 6.81
N SER A 165 3.35 17.78 6.87
CA SER A 165 3.06 19.21 6.75
C SER A 165 4.26 19.95 6.16
N PRO A 166 4.06 21.15 5.57
CA PRO A 166 5.17 21.93 5.04
C PRO A 166 6.16 22.30 6.15
N LYS A 167 7.42 21.94 5.95
CA LYS A 167 8.50 22.44 6.82
C LYS A 167 8.95 23.81 6.33
N LYS A 168 9.24 24.74 7.26
CA LYS A 168 9.88 26.01 6.92
C LYS A 168 11.23 25.70 6.26
N LYS A 169 11.38 26.09 4.99
CA LYS A 169 12.67 26.00 4.31
C LYS A 169 13.56 27.13 4.77
N GLU A 170 14.81 26.84 5.04
CA GLU A 170 15.82 27.88 5.15
C GLU A 170 15.95 28.61 3.81
N VAL A 171 16.06 29.95 3.85
CA VAL A 171 15.86 30.89 2.74
C VAL A 171 16.86 30.77 1.56
N GLN A 172 17.73 29.76 1.52
CA GLN A 172 18.86 29.71 0.55
C GLN A 172 18.89 28.52 -0.40
N LYS A 173 17.79 28.18 -1.08
CA LYS A 173 17.91 27.28 -2.24
C LYS A 173 17.90 28.07 -3.56
N LYS A 174 19.07 28.21 -4.19
CA LYS A 174 19.18 28.83 -5.52
C LYS A 174 18.60 27.96 -6.63
N ALA A 175 18.82 26.64 -6.61
CA ALA A 175 18.38 25.68 -7.61
C ALA A 175 17.09 24.97 -7.21
N LEU A 176 16.18 24.78 -8.18
CA LEU A 176 14.97 23.97 -8.01
C LEU A 176 15.35 22.49 -7.78
N THR A 177 14.75 21.84 -6.81
CA THR A 177 15.02 20.44 -6.51
C THR A 177 13.81 19.56 -6.80
N PHE A 178 13.93 18.67 -7.77
CA PHE A 178 13.03 17.55 -7.98
C PHE A 178 13.31 16.45 -6.95
N PHE A 179 12.25 15.89 -6.38
CA PHE A 179 12.35 14.80 -5.43
C PHE A 179 11.59 13.57 -5.95
N HIS A 180 12.20 12.40 -5.83
CA HIS A 180 11.60 11.13 -6.22
C HIS A 180 11.78 10.09 -5.11
N ASN A 181 10.69 9.43 -4.68
CA ASN A 181 10.75 8.33 -3.74
C ASN A 181 10.59 6.99 -4.48
N ALA A 182 11.69 6.26 -4.61
CA ALA A 182 11.77 4.98 -5.30
C ALA A 182 11.36 3.78 -4.42
N GLY A 183 11.43 3.93 -3.08
CA GLY A 183 11.14 2.86 -2.14
C GLY A 183 12.00 1.61 -2.37
N MET A 184 11.39 0.42 -2.26
CA MET A 184 12.05 -0.87 -2.49
C MET A 184 12.05 -1.32 -3.96
N ASN A 185 11.31 -0.66 -4.84
CA ASN A 185 11.18 -1.08 -6.24
C ASN A 185 11.30 0.10 -7.20
N PRO A 186 12.54 0.57 -7.49
CA PRO A 186 12.81 1.70 -8.36
C PRO A 186 12.21 1.56 -9.75
N TYR A 187 12.26 0.37 -10.36
CA TYR A 187 11.67 0.14 -11.68
C TYR A 187 10.15 0.39 -11.69
N ARG A 188 9.43 -0.19 -10.71
CA ARG A 188 7.98 0.03 -10.62
C ARG A 188 7.63 1.49 -10.36
N LYS A 189 8.47 2.19 -9.60
CA LYS A 189 8.30 3.62 -9.29
C LYS A 189 8.74 4.56 -10.42
N GLY A 190 9.36 4.02 -11.49
CA GLY A 190 9.79 4.79 -12.65
C GLY A 190 11.07 5.60 -12.41
N SER A 191 11.94 5.16 -11.50
CA SER A 191 13.20 5.88 -11.20
C SER A 191 14.10 6.01 -12.43
N ASP A 192 14.13 4.99 -13.27
CA ASP A 192 14.81 5.00 -14.56
C ASP A 192 14.27 6.10 -15.50
N LEU A 193 12.95 6.29 -15.52
CA LEU A 193 12.30 7.35 -16.32
C LEU A 193 12.65 8.74 -15.79
N VAL A 194 12.66 8.90 -14.45
CA VAL A 194 13.02 10.18 -13.82
C VAL A 194 14.46 10.56 -14.13
N ILE A 195 15.40 9.62 -14.00
CA ILE A 195 16.82 9.85 -14.27
C ILE A 195 17.03 10.26 -15.72
N GLN A 196 16.45 9.51 -16.67
CA GLN A 196 16.56 9.80 -18.10
C GLN A 196 15.92 11.16 -18.45
N ALA A 197 14.75 11.46 -17.90
CA ALA A 197 14.07 12.73 -18.13
C ALA A 197 14.91 13.90 -17.59
N PHE A 198 15.42 13.79 -16.37
CA PHE A 198 16.27 14.82 -15.76
C PHE A 198 17.55 15.07 -16.56
N ALA A 199 18.22 14.02 -17.02
CA ALA A 199 19.41 14.14 -17.87
C ALA A 199 19.13 14.87 -19.19
N SER A 200 17.92 14.71 -19.77
CA SER A 200 17.50 15.30 -21.04
C SER A 200 16.84 16.68 -20.91
N MET A 201 16.60 17.19 -19.69
CA MET A 201 16.07 18.55 -19.46
C MET A 201 16.93 19.62 -20.13
N LYS A 202 16.27 20.68 -20.61
CA LYS A 202 16.92 21.89 -21.15
C LYS A 202 17.40 22.80 -20.03
N GLU A 203 16.56 22.98 -19.00
CA GLU A 203 16.91 23.75 -17.81
C GLU A 203 17.94 23.00 -16.96
N LYS A 204 19.09 23.65 -16.72
CA LYS A 204 20.24 23.03 -16.02
C LYS A 204 20.40 23.51 -14.58
N ASP A 205 19.78 24.60 -14.17
CA ASP A 205 19.83 25.08 -12.76
C ASP A 205 18.80 24.35 -11.89
N CYS A 206 18.88 23.02 -11.94
CA CYS A 206 18.02 22.11 -11.21
C CYS A 206 18.82 20.98 -10.53
N LYS A 207 18.25 20.37 -9.50
CA LYS A 207 18.77 19.19 -8.82
C LYS A 207 17.73 18.08 -8.81
N LEU A 208 18.20 16.84 -8.76
CA LEU A 208 17.35 15.66 -8.55
C LEU A 208 17.83 14.90 -7.32
N ILE A 209 16.91 14.67 -6.38
CA ILE A 209 17.15 13.79 -5.23
C ILE A 209 16.26 12.57 -5.38
N ILE A 210 16.87 11.39 -5.36
CA ILE A 210 16.20 10.09 -5.38
C ILE A 210 16.41 9.44 -4.02
N HIS A 211 15.33 9.16 -3.32
CA HIS A 211 15.34 8.42 -2.07
C HIS A 211 14.88 6.98 -2.32
N ALA A 212 15.68 6.00 -1.91
CA ALA A 212 15.39 4.57 -2.08
C ALA A 212 15.82 3.76 -0.85
N GLN A 213 15.16 2.62 -0.63
CA GLN A 213 15.57 1.64 0.38
C GLN A 213 16.61 0.64 -0.17
N VAL A 214 16.89 0.70 -1.46
CA VAL A 214 17.84 -0.17 -2.17
C VAL A 214 18.90 0.66 -2.89
N GLY A 215 20.05 0.06 -3.17
CA GLY A 215 21.13 0.73 -3.91
C GLY A 215 20.81 0.93 -5.40
N PRO A 216 21.58 1.78 -6.09
CA PRO A 216 21.39 2.05 -7.52
C PRO A 216 21.82 0.87 -8.42
N ASP A 217 22.45 -0.16 -7.88
CA ASP A 217 22.85 -1.40 -8.58
C ASP A 217 21.66 -2.19 -9.12
N VAL A 218 20.45 -1.96 -8.62
CA VAL A 218 19.20 -2.53 -9.16
C VAL A 218 18.79 -1.92 -10.51
N LEU A 219 19.40 -0.79 -10.91
CA LEU A 219 19.15 -0.13 -12.19
C LEU A 219 20.03 -0.75 -13.30
N GLU A 220 19.54 -0.68 -14.54
CA GLU A 220 20.35 -1.03 -15.70
C GLU A 220 21.63 -0.18 -15.77
N ALA A 221 22.72 -0.75 -16.29
CA ALA A 221 24.02 -0.10 -16.31
C ALA A 221 24.00 1.26 -17.03
N THR A 222 23.26 1.38 -18.14
CA THR A 222 23.11 2.61 -18.92
C THR A 222 22.45 3.73 -18.11
N ILE A 223 21.46 3.40 -17.28
CA ILE A 223 20.79 4.36 -16.39
C ILE A 223 21.69 4.72 -15.22
N ARG A 224 22.39 3.73 -14.67
CA ARG A 224 23.30 3.93 -13.55
C ARG A 224 24.43 4.91 -13.86
N HIS A 225 24.98 4.90 -15.09
CA HIS A 225 25.98 5.87 -15.52
C HIS A 225 25.46 7.33 -15.55
N MET A 226 24.15 7.54 -15.68
CA MET A 226 23.57 8.88 -15.61
C MET A 226 23.61 9.47 -14.19
N LEU A 227 23.83 8.64 -13.17
CA LEU A 227 23.99 9.09 -11.78
C LEU A 227 25.36 9.75 -11.53
N ASP A 228 26.29 9.72 -12.49
CA ASP A 228 27.55 10.46 -12.44
C ASP A 228 27.34 11.98 -12.63
N ASP A 229 26.14 12.42 -13.03
CA ASP A 229 25.75 13.83 -13.06
C ASP A 229 25.70 14.38 -11.63
N GLU A 230 26.57 15.36 -11.32
CA GLU A 230 26.69 15.99 -9.99
C GLU A 230 25.41 16.63 -9.45
N ARG A 231 24.43 16.86 -10.33
CA ARG A 231 23.10 17.38 -9.97
C ARG A 231 22.17 16.32 -9.43
N ILE A 232 22.52 15.02 -9.56
CA ILE A 232 21.72 13.88 -9.13
C ILE A 232 22.29 13.33 -7.81
N THR A 233 21.44 13.17 -6.82
CA THR A 233 21.81 12.55 -5.55
C THR A 233 20.93 11.34 -5.29
N TRP A 234 21.54 10.16 -5.10
CA TRP A 234 20.87 8.96 -4.64
C TRP A 234 21.07 8.78 -3.15
N ILE A 235 19.98 8.77 -2.38
CA ILE A 235 19.98 8.55 -0.93
C ILE A 235 19.43 7.16 -0.68
N GLN A 236 20.28 6.25 -0.18
CA GLN A 236 19.89 4.90 0.18
C GLN A 236 19.79 4.78 1.70
N GLU A 237 18.58 4.87 2.21
CA GLU A 237 18.33 4.70 3.65
C GLU A 237 16.86 4.38 3.95
N GLU A 238 16.59 3.86 5.13
CA GLU A 238 15.24 3.76 5.70
C GLU A 238 15.01 4.96 6.60
N VAL A 239 14.09 5.83 6.20
CA VAL A 239 13.75 7.05 6.94
C VAL A 239 12.32 6.94 7.45
N PRO A 240 12.11 7.09 8.77
CA PRO A 240 10.76 7.09 9.31
C PRO A 240 9.96 8.28 8.79
N ALA A 241 8.64 8.16 8.80
CA ALA A 241 7.76 9.26 8.45
C ALA A 241 8.05 10.50 9.34
N PRO A 242 7.98 11.73 8.80
CA PRO A 242 7.46 12.10 7.49
C PRO A 242 8.46 11.98 6.32
N GLY A 243 9.58 11.28 6.46
CA GLY A 243 10.53 11.06 5.39
C GLY A 243 11.27 12.33 4.94
N LEU A 244 11.74 12.32 3.69
CA LEU A 244 12.64 13.33 3.13
C LEU A 244 11.95 14.35 2.19
N TYR A 245 10.62 14.47 2.18
CA TYR A 245 9.90 15.41 1.30
C TYR A 245 10.41 16.86 1.41
N HIS A 246 10.89 17.28 2.58
CA HIS A 246 11.45 18.61 2.82
C HIS A 246 12.67 18.93 1.95
N LEU A 247 13.33 17.93 1.36
CA LEU A 247 14.48 18.13 0.48
C LEU A 247 14.06 18.56 -0.94
N GLY A 248 12.81 18.29 -1.34
CA GLY A 248 12.30 18.60 -2.67
C GLY A 248 11.52 19.91 -2.75
N ASP A 249 11.29 20.37 -3.98
CA ASP A 249 10.38 21.45 -4.34
C ASP A 249 9.21 20.94 -5.18
N VAL A 250 9.45 19.90 -5.97
CA VAL A 250 8.50 19.21 -6.85
C VAL A 250 8.68 17.71 -6.67
N TYR A 251 7.59 16.99 -6.52
CA TYR A 251 7.59 15.53 -6.44
C TYR A 251 7.42 14.93 -7.83
N VAL A 252 8.36 14.11 -8.30
CA VAL A 252 8.29 13.43 -9.60
C VAL A 252 7.97 11.96 -9.37
N TYR A 253 6.80 11.52 -9.82
CA TYR A 253 6.30 10.18 -9.51
C TYR A 253 5.68 9.48 -10.72
N PRO A 254 6.49 9.13 -11.75
CA PRO A 254 6.01 8.44 -12.94
C PRO A 254 5.88 6.93 -12.68
N SER A 255 5.18 6.58 -11.59
CA SER A 255 5.03 5.19 -11.19
C SER A 255 4.30 4.38 -12.25
N ARG A 256 4.89 3.25 -12.63
CA ARG A 256 4.30 2.32 -13.60
C ARG A 256 3.07 1.62 -13.04
N LEU A 257 2.98 1.49 -11.73
CA LEU A 257 1.84 0.87 -11.06
C LEU A 257 1.89 1.15 -9.55
N ASP A 258 0.76 1.49 -8.99
CA ASP A 258 0.52 1.51 -7.54
C ASP A 258 -0.87 1.00 -7.18
N GLY A 259 -1.04 0.50 -5.97
CA GLY A 259 -2.35 0.23 -5.39
C GLY A 259 -3.05 1.55 -5.05
N ILE A 260 -2.43 2.35 -4.19
CA ILE A 260 -2.92 3.68 -3.79
C ILE A 260 -1.99 4.79 -4.27
N GLY A 261 -0.67 4.64 -4.09
CA GLY A 261 0.30 5.73 -4.23
C GLY A 261 0.38 6.58 -2.97
N LEU A 262 0.60 5.95 -1.80
CA LEU A 262 0.62 6.58 -0.47
C LEU A 262 1.44 7.86 -0.40
N SER A 263 2.59 7.87 -1.09
CA SER A 263 3.52 8.99 -1.12
C SER A 263 3.00 10.25 -1.83
N LEU A 264 1.94 10.16 -2.64
CA LEU A 264 1.38 11.35 -3.32
C LEU A 264 0.63 12.29 -2.36
N PRO A 265 -0.35 11.83 -1.57
CA PRO A 265 -0.97 12.66 -0.54
C PRO A 265 0.05 13.22 0.46
N GLU A 266 1.07 12.43 0.81
CA GLU A 266 2.15 12.84 1.72
C GLU A 266 2.98 13.99 1.13
N ALA A 267 3.42 13.86 -0.13
CA ALA A 267 4.16 14.91 -0.83
C ALA A 267 3.35 16.19 -0.97
N LEU A 268 2.09 16.10 -1.37
CA LEU A 268 1.17 17.24 -1.47
C LEU A 268 0.95 17.91 -0.11
N ALA A 269 0.80 17.12 0.97
CA ALA A 269 0.68 17.62 2.33
C ALA A 269 1.94 18.38 2.77
N CYS A 270 3.12 17.91 2.34
CA CYS A 270 4.40 18.58 2.58
C CYS A 270 4.64 19.80 1.66
N GLY A 271 3.69 20.14 0.78
CA GLY A 271 3.76 21.28 -0.11
C GLY A 271 4.59 21.05 -1.37
N LEU A 272 4.72 19.80 -1.84
CA LEU A 272 5.35 19.47 -3.12
C LEU A 272 4.26 19.23 -4.18
N PRO A 273 4.08 20.12 -5.16
CA PRO A 273 3.33 19.78 -6.37
C PRO A 273 3.91 18.55 -7.06
N ALA A 274 3.09 17.73 -7.71
CA ALA A 274 3.58 16.46 -8.22
C ALA A 274 3.42 16.35 -9.75
N ILE A 275 4.39 15.69 -10.39
CA ILE A 275 4.33 15.26 -11.79
C ILE A 275 4.02 13.77 -11.80
N VAL A 276 2.92 13.36 -12.41
CA VAL A 276 2.42 11.98 -12.38
C VAL A 276 1.92 11.52 -13.75
N PRO A 277 1.84 10.20 -14.02
CA PRO A 277 1.12 9.69 -15.18
C PRO A 277 -0.36 10.09 -15.11
N ASN A 278 -0.96 10.43 -16.24
CA ASN A 278 -2.42 10.56 -16.36
C ASN A 278 -3.08 9.16 -16.35
N GLU A 279 -2.89 8.48 -15.23
CA GLU A 279 -3.40 7.12 -15.00
C GLU A 279 -3.72 6.93 -13.51
N GLY A 280 -4.75 6.14 -13.24
CA GLY A 280 -5.09 5.79 -11.84
C GLY A 280 -4.06 4.89 -11.17
N PRO A 281 -3.87 5.04 -9.85
CA PRO A 281 -4.56 5.97 -8.95
C PRO A 281 -3.95 7.38 -8.90
N MET A 282 -2.82 7.63 -9.58
CA MET A 282 -2.02 8.86 -9.43
C MET A 282 -2.83 10.12 -9.79
N ASN A 283 -3.61 10.07 -10.88
CA ASN A 283 -4.48 11.16 -11.31
C ASN A 283 -5.77 11.32 -10.45
N GLU A 284 -5.94 10.51 -9.43
CA GLU A 284 -7.00 10.74 -8.42
C GLU A 284 -6.55 11.72 -7.32
N PHE A 285 -5.25 11.92 -7.14
CA PHE A 285 -4.66 12.79 -6.13
C PHE A 285 -4.08 14.08 -6.71
N VAL A 286 -3.56 14.00 -7.93
CA VAL A 286 -2.96 15.13 -8.65
C VAL A 286 -3.88 15.56 -9.78
N PHE A 287 -4.17 16.85 -9.85
CA PHE A 287 -5.00 17.46 -10.88
C PHE A 287 -4.17 18.46 -11.68
N ASP A 288 -4.16 18.28 -12.99
CA ASP A 288 -3.37 19.08 -13.91
C ASP A 288 -3.70 20.59 -13.76
N GLY A 289 -2.67 21.41 -13.62
CA GLY A 289 -2.80 22.85 -13.42
C GLY A 289 -3.32 23.31 -12.04
N LEU A 290 -3.71 22.38 -11.15
CA LEU A 290 -4.16 22.70 -9.79
C LEU A 290 -3.04 22.52 -8.76
N ASN A 291 -2.55 21.30 -8.61
CA ASN A 291 -1.57 20.90 -7.60
C ASN A 291 -0.42 20.08 -8.19
N GLY A 292 -0.28 20.09 -9.50
CA GLY A 292 0.76 19.38 -10.23
C GLY A 292 0.47 19.28 -11.71
N LYS A 293 1.13 18.34 -12.37
CA LYS A 293 1.04 18.10 -13.80
C LYS A 293 0.85 16.64 -14.14
N TRP A 294 0.00 16.37 -15.14
CA TRP A 294 -0.14 15.06 -15.74
C TRP A 294 0.82 14.90 -16.91
N VAL A 295 1.35 13.67 -17.06
CA VAL A 295 2.10 13.23 -18.23
C VAL A 295 1.33 12.08 -18.87
N ASP A 296 1.11 12.16 -20.19
CA ASP A 296 0.36 11.14 -20.90
C ASP A 296 1.08 9.80 -20.93
N VAL A 297 0.29 8.73 -20.77
CA VAL A 297 0.78 7.37 -20.82
C VAL A 297 1.05 6.98 -22.26
N ALA A 298 2.30 6.59 -22.55
CA ALA A 298 2.74 6.17 -23.87
C ALA A 298 2.43 4.71 -24.18
N ARG A 299 2.52 3.84 -23.16
CA ARG A 299 2.19 2.42 -23.32
C ARG A 299 1.59 1.84 -22.06
N ARG A 300 0.82 0.75 -22.24
CA ARG A 300 0.26 -0.08 -21.17
C ARG A 300 0.48 -1.55 -21.49
N TRP A 301 0.69 -2.37 -20.44
CA TRP A 301 0.79 -3.82 -20.58
C TRP A 301 0.30 -4.54 -19.33
N LYS A 302 -0.17 -5.76 -19.48
CA LYS A 302 -0.60 -6.60 -18.36
C LYS A 302 0.61 -7.09 -17.59
N ARG A 303 0.49 -7.19 -16.26
CA ARG A 303 1.48 -7.86 -15.42
C ARG A 303 1.39 -9.38 -15.61
N GLU A 304 2.52 -10.05 -15.51
CA GLU A 304 2.61 -11.51 -15.65
C GLU A 304 1.85 -12.26 -14.56
N ASP A 305 1.72 -11.67 -13.36
CA ASP A 305 0.99 -12.24 -12.24
C ASP A 305 -0.53 -12.07 -12.33
N GLY A 306 -1.04 -11.48 -13.42
CA GLY A 306 -2.46 -11.30 -13.69
C GLY A 306 -3.14 -10.18 -12.89
N TYR A 307 -2.39 -9.31 -12.23
CA TYR A 307 -2.98 -8.17 -11.52
C TYR A 307 -3.95 -7.40 -12.42
N PHE A 308 -5.12 -7.08 -11.90
CA PHE A 308 -6.23 -6.50 -12.67
C PHE A 308 -5.86 -5.21 -13.42
N TRP A 309 -5.10 -4.32 -12.78
CA TRP A 309 -4.69 -3.07 -13.39
C TRP A 309 -3.39 -3.24 -14.18
N PRO A 310 -3.34 -2.69 -15.42
CA PRO A 310 -2.13 -2.77 -16.22
C PRO A 310 -1.01 -1.91 -15.61
N MET A 311 0.21 -2.25 -15.94
CA MET A 311 1.33 -1.33 -15.83
C MET A 311 1.23 -0.27 -16.92
N ASN A 312 1.72 0.94 -16.64
CA ASN A 312 1.77 2.05 -17.57
C ASN A 312 3.18 2.63 -17.63
N GLU A 313 3.49 3.35 -18.68
CA GLU A 313 4.76 4.06 -18.82
C GLU A 313 4.56 5.34 -19.61
N VAL A 314 5.08 6.44 -19.08
CA VAL A 314 5.11 7.74 -19.77
C VAL A 314 6.30 7.81 -20.72
N LYS A 315 6.25 8.71 -21.71
CA LYS A 315 7.44 9.04 -22.53
C LYS A 315 8.44 9.84 -21.70
N VAL A 316 9.70 9.47 -21.78
CA VAL A 316 10.80 10.21 -21.12
C VAL A 316 10.85 11.67 -21.57
N SER A 317 10.67 11.95 -22.89
CA SER A 317 10.65 13.31 -23.41
C SER A 317 9.51 14.15 -22.85
N ALA A 318 8.30 13.58 -22.73
CA ALA A 318 7.16 14.29 -22.16
C ALA A 318 7.33 14.54 -20.65
N LEU A 319 7.98 13.62 -19.93
CA LEU A 319 8.33 13.81 -18.53
C LEU A 319 9.36 14.93 -18.37
N ALA A 320 10.39 14.96 -19.24
CA ALA A 320 11.39 16.03 -19.27
C ALA A 320 10.76 17.40 -19.59
N GLU A 321 9.87 17.46 -20.56
CA GLU A 321 9.12 18.69 -20.90
C GLU A 321 8.29 19.20 -19.72
N ALA A 322 7.60 18.30 -19.02
CA ALA A 322 6.83 18.66 -17.82
C ALA A 322 7.74 19.20 -16.69
N MET A 323 8.93 18.62 -16.53
CA MET A 323 9.93 19.09 -15.57
C MET A 323 10.50 20.46 -15.97
N ASP A 324 10.83 20.68 -17.25
CA ASP A 324 11.29 21.97 -17.78
C ASP A 324 10.27 23.07 -17.59
N GLU A 325 8.99 22.83 -17.92
CA GLU A 325 7.91 23.80 -17.75
C GLU A 325 7.79 24.27 -16.29
N ILE A 326 7.85 23.35 -15.33
CA ILE A 326 7.77 23.70 -13.91
C ILE A 326 9.03 24.45 -13.44
N ALA A 327 10.19 24.10 -13.97
CA ALA A 327 11.44 24.77 -13.61
C ALA A 327 11.50 26.22 -14.05
N LEU A 328 10.88 26.53 -15.20
CA LEU A 328 10.87 27.87 -15.80
C LEU A 328 9.80 28.79 -15.19
N ASP A 329 8.70 28.24 -14.65
CA ASP A 329 7.60 29.04 -14.07
C ASP A 329 7.52 28.94 -12.55
N LYS A 330 8.36 29.71 -11.87
CA LYS A 330 8.40 29.78 -10.39
C LYS A 330 7.10 30.35 -9.79
N GLY A 331 6.39 31.19 -10.53
CA GLY A 331 5.11 31.75 -10.09
C GLY A 331 4.03 30.69 -10.05
N GLN A 332 3.92 29.88 -11.09
CA GLN A 332 3.00 28.76 -11.16
C GLN A 332 3.32 27.70 -10.10
N LEU A 333 4.61 27.43 -9.88
CA LEU A 333 5.05 26.50 -8.84
C LEU A 333 4.57 26.92 -7.44
N SER A 334 4.71 28.21 -7.08
CA SER A 334 4.22 28.73 -5.80
C SER A 334 2.71 28.55 -5.68
N LEU A 335 1.97 28.88 -6.71
CA LEU A 335 0.51 28.73 -6.77
C LEU A 335 0.07 27.26 -6.58
N TRP A 336 0.76 26.31 -7.23
CA TRP A 336 0.46 24.90 -7.09
C TRP A 336 0.79 24.33 -5.70
N LYS A 337 1.82 24.86 -5.04
CA LYS A 337 2.13 24.54 -3.64
C LYS A 337 0.97 24.90 -2.72
N ASP A 338 0.52 26.14 -2.79
CA ASP A 338 -0.56 26.65 -1.92
C ASP A 338 -1.88 25.91 -2.19
N ARG A 339 -2.20 25.70 -3.46
CA ARG A 339 -3.39 24.95 -3.88
C ARG A 339 -3.30 23.49 -3.47
N GLY A 340 -2.13 22.85 -3.60
CA GLY A 340 -1.88 21.48 -3.20
C GLY A 340 -2.08 21.27 -1.70
N ILE A 341 -1.55 22.16 -0.86
CA ILE A 341 -1.77 22.15 0.59
C ILE A 341 -3.26 22.30 0.92
N SER A 342 -3.92 23.30 0.34
CA SER A 342 -5.36 23.53 0.56
C SER A 342 -6.20 22.35 0.11
N PHE A 343 -5.89 21.78 -1.05
CA PHE A 343 -6.56 20.59 -1.58
C PHE A 343 -6.39 19.39 -0.64
N THR A 344 -5.17 19.17 -0.15
CA THR A 344 -4.88 18.07 0.77
C THR A 344 -5.63 18.21 2.09
N GLN A 345 -5.64 19.40 2.68
CA GLN A 345 -6.40 19.69 3.91
C GLN A 345 -7.90 19.42 3.75
N LYS A 346 -8.45 19.70 2.57
CA LYS A 346 -9.88 19.56 2.30
C LYS A 346 -10.27 18.13 1.89
N HIS A 347 -9.46 17.46 1.07
CA HIS A 347 -9.85 16.25 0.36
C HIS A 347 -8.95 15.02 0.65
N LEU A 348 -7.70 15.23 1.10
CA LEU A 348 -6.73 14.18 1.34
C LEU A 348 -6.29 14.10 2.81
N ASN A 349 -7.14 14.51 3.73
CA ASN A 349 -6.93 14.34 5.17
C ASN A 349 -7.50 12.98 5.58
N TRP A 350 -6.60 12.03 5.93
CA TRP A 350 -7.00 10.67 6.27
C TRP A 350 -7.99 10.60 7.44
N HIS A 351 -7.70 11.27 8.55
CA HIS A 351 -8.57 11.27 9.73
C HIS A 351 -9.98 11.80 9.43
N LYS A 352 -10.06 12.85 8.58
CA LYS A 352 -11.33 13.40 8.14
C LYS A 352 -12.07 12.44 7.20
N ASN A 353 -11.37 11.86 6.22
CA ASN A 353 -11.97 10.98 5.23
C ASN A 353 -12.46 9.68 5.86
N ALA A 354 -11.74 9.16 6.86
CA ALA A 354 -12.06 7.92 7.55
C ALA A 354 -12.90 8.10 8.84
N ALA A 355 -13.33 9.33 9.17
CA ALA A 355 -14.06 9.62 10.41
C ALA A 355 -15.32 8.77 10.62
N GLY A 356 -15.98 8.33 9.52
CA GLY A 356 -17.17 7.45 9.60
C GLY A 356 -16.86 5.95 9.70
N LEU A 357 -15.58 5.54 9.65
CA LEU A 357 -15.21 4.13 9.53
C LEU A 357 -15.65 3.29 10.74
N SER A 358 -15.49 3.82 11.95
CA SER A 358 -15.95 3.13 13.18
C SER A 358 -17.43 2.80 13.12
N ALA A 359 -18.26 3.75 12.73
CA ALA A 359 -19.71 3.54 12.64
C ALA A 359 -20.09 2.51 11.56
N LEU A 360 -19.40 2.54 10.41
CA LEU A 360 -19.56 1.54 9.35
C LEU A 360 -19.23 0.13 9.87
N LEU A 361 -18.09 -0.02 10.55
CA LEU A 361 -17.63 -1.31 11.10
C LEU A 361 -18.55 -1.85 12.20
N GLN A 362 -19.11 -0.98 13.06
CA GLN A 362 -20.07 -1.37 14.10
C GLN A 362 -21.42 -1.79 13.51
N GLY A 363 -21.80 -1.20 12.37
CA GLY A 363 -23.07 -1.48 11.71
C GLY A 363 -23.08 -2.71 10.80
N VAL A 364 -21.91 -3.29 10.47
CA VAL A 364 -21.83 -4.39 9.52
C VAL A 364 -22.40 -5.70 10.10
N LYS A 365 -23.09 -6.46 9.25
CA LYS A 365 -23.63 -7.78 9.58
C LYS A 365 -23.03 -8.84 8.67
N SER A 366 -22.87 -10.05 9.21
CA SER A 366 -22.46 -11.18 8.40
C SER A 366 -23.61 -11.63 7.49
N ASN A 367 -23.30 -11.75 6.21
CA ASN A 367 -24.22 -12.28 5.20
C ASN A 367 -23.88 -13.74 4.89
N ALA A 368 -24.92 -14.52 4.58
CA ALA A 368 -24.71 -15.85 4.05
C ALA A 368 -24.03 -15.75 2.67
N ALA A 369 -22.91 -16.45 2.50
CA ALA A 369 -22.26 -16.52 1.19
C ALA A 369 -23.14 -17.35 0.22
N SER A 370 -23.20 -16.92 -1.05
CA SER A 370 -23.88 -17.71 -2.07
C SER A 370 -23.11 -19.02 -2.32
N ALA A 371 -23.84 -20.13 -2.55
CA ALA A 371 -23.23 -21.40 -2.91
C ALA A 371 -22.32 -21.27 -4.15
N LYS A 372 -22.74 -20.48 -5.13
CA LYS A 372 -21.97 -20.19 -6.35
C LYS A 372 -20.62 -19.54 -6.02
N ALA A 373 -20.58 -18.53 -5.15
CA ALA A 373 -19.32 -17.86 -4.77
C ALA A 373 -18.40 -18.80 -3.99
N LEU A 374 -18.96 -19.61 -3.10
CA LEU A 374 -18.18 -20.62 -2.35
C LEU A 374 -17.56 -21.65 -3.29
N ASP A 375 -18.34 -22.20 -4.21
CA ASP A 375 -17.87 -23.22 -5.16
C ASP A 375 -16.84 -22.65 -6.15
N ALA A 376 -17.05 -21.44 -6.67
CA ALA A 376 -16.09 -20.75 -7.52
C ALA A 376 -14.75 -20.57 -6.80
N CYS A 377 -14.78 -20.11 -5.55
CA CYS A 377 -13.59 -19.91 -4.76
C CYS A 377 -12.88 -21.22 -4.38
N LYS A 378 -13.62 -22.31 -4.06
CA LYS A 378 -13.05 -23.64 -3.79
C LYS A 378 -12.30 -24.21 -4.97
N ASN A 379 -12.83 -23.97 -6.18
CA ASN A 379 -12.26 -24.47 -7.43
C ASN A 379 -11.17 -23.56 -8.02
N TYR A 380 -10.96 -22.37 -7.42
CA TYR A 380 -10.00 -21.40 -7.89
C TYR A 380 -8.56 -21.91 -7.77
N GLN A 381 -7.82 -21.89 -8.88
CA GLN A 381 -6.44 -22.35 -9.00
C GLN A 381 -5.49 -21.26 -9.57
N GLY A 382 -5.88 -20.01 -9.45
CA GLY A 382 -5.10 -18.88 -9.94
C GLY A 382 -3.74 -18.72 -9.24
N ALA A 383 -2.90 -17.84 -9.79
CA ALA A 383 -1.56 -17.53 -9.26
C ALA A 383 -1.57 -17.07 -7.78
N LEU A 384 -2.70 -16.56 -7.32
CA LEU A 384 -2.90 -16.08 -5.94
C LEU A 384 -3.32 -17.17 -4.96
N ASN A 385 -3.61 -18.39 -5.45
CA ASN A 385 -3.90 -19.55 -4.61
C ASN A 385 -2.98 -20.71 -5.00
N PRO A 386 -1.67 -20.59 -4.78
CA PRO A 386 -0.71 -21.60 -5.19
C PRO A 386 -1.02 -22.93 -4.49
N LYS A 387 -1.10 -24.00 -5.28
CA LYS A 387 -1.19 -25.34 -4.72
C LYS A 387 0.04 -25.60 -3.86
N LEU A 388 -0.18 -26.07 -2.64
CA LEU A 388 0.91 -26.52 -1.78
C LEU A 388 1.67 -27.65 -2.51
N THR A 389 2.96 -27.42 -2.77
CA THR A 389 3.83 -28.46 -3.30
C THR A 389 3.88 -29.65 -2.33
N LEU A 390 4.26 -30.82 -2.80
CA LEU A 390 4.43 -32.00 -1.92
C LEU A 390 5.35 -31.70 -0.74
N LYS A 391 6.45 -30.97 -0.98
CA LYS A 391 7.40 -30.52 0.05
C LYS A 391 6.71 -29.65 1.12
N MET A 392 5.86 -28.72 0.69
CA MET A 392 5.11 -27.84 1.59
C MET A 392 4.06 -28.61 2.40
N LYS A 393 3.38 -29.58 1.77
CA LYS A 393 2.41 -30.47 2.45
C LYS A 393 3.10 -31.33 3.50
N LEU A 394 4.24 -31.91 3.15
CA LEU A 394 5.05 -32.72 4.06
C LEU A 394 5.57 -31.88 5.25
N HIS A 395 6.06 -30.68 4.98
CA HIS A 395 6.50 -29.77 6.04
C HIS A 395 5.35 -29.41 7.01
N ARG A 396 4.16 -29.05 6.50
CA ARG A 396 2.96 -28.81 7.34
C ARG A 396 2.64 -30.03 8.20
N PHE A 397 2.74 -31.23 7.63
CA PHE A 397 2.51 -32.47 8.37
C PHE A 397 3.53 -32.65 9.50
N LEU A 398 4.82 -32.46 9.23
CA LEU A 398 5.90 -32.58 10.22
C LEU A 398 5.79 -31.56 11.35
N VAL A 399 5.40 -30.32 11.04
CA VAL A 399 5.11 -29.28 12.06
C VAL A 399 3.92 -29.71 12.93
N LYS A 400 2.86 -30.24 12.31
CA LYS A 400 1.65 -30.69 13.01
C LYS A 400 1.90 -31.82 14.01
N ILE A 401 2.83 -32.72 13.70
CA ILE A 401 3.18 -33.85 14.60
C ILE A 401 4.29 -33.50 15.63
N GLY A 402 4.68 -32.22 15.72
CA GLY A 402 5.63 -31.74 16.73
C GLY A 402 7.07 -32.16 16.52
N ALA A 403 7.44 -32.64 15.33
CA ALA A 403 8.77 -33.11 14.99
C ALA A 403 9.80 -31.97 14.89
N ARG A 404 10.08 -31.30 16.02
CA ARG A 404 11.07 -30.21 16.10
C ARG A 404 12.50 -30.61 15.74
N LYS A 405 12.85 -31.92 15.78
CA LYS A 405 14.20 -32.42 15.47
C LYS A 405 14.55 -32.42 13.97
N LEU A 406 13.59 -32.49 13.07
CA LEU A 406 13.82 -32.54 11.62
C LEU A 406 14.09 -31.17 10.96
N LYS A 407 13.93 -30.10 11.70
CA LYS A 407 14.15 -28.73 11.20
C LYS A 407 15.59 -28.49 10.70
N ARG A 408 16.57 -29.19 11.28
CA ARG A 408 18.00 -29.07 10.91
C ARG A 408 18.39 -29.77 9.61
N MET A 409 17.61 -30.73 9.13
CA MET A 409 17.97 -31.50 7.92
C MET A 409 17.55 -30.80 6.62
N PHE A 410 16.63 -29.82 6.67
CA PHE A 410 16.12 -29.13 5.48
C PHE A 410 16.70 -27.73 5.25
N THR A 411 17.54 -27.24 6.15
CA THR A 411 18.21 -25.92 6.03
C THR A 411 19.64 -26.03 5.47
N GLN A 412 20.12 -27.25 5.21
CA GLN A 412 21.48 -27.50 4.67
C GLN A 412 21.46 -28.16 3.28
N ALA A 413 20.37 -28.19 2.56
CA ALA A 413 20.29 -28.69 1.19
C ALA A 413 19.73 -27.64 0.24
#